data_169fbc035d6cd4dca5d1a9815d239f24
#
_entry.id   169fbc035d6cd4dca5d1a9815d239f24
#
_cell.length_a   1.000
_cell.length_b   1.000
_cell.length_c   1.000
_cell.angle_alpha   90.00
_cell.angle_beta   90.00
_cell.angle_gamma   90.00
#
_symmetry.space_group_name_H-M   'P 1'
#
loop_
_entity.id
_entity.type
_entity.pdbx_description
1 polymer ?
#
loop_
_entity_poly.entity_id
_entity_poly.type
_entity_poly.pdbx_seq_one_letter_code
_entity_poly.pdbx_strand_id
1 'polypeptide(L)'
;MTDETDQKPPAKVTRLQRKLLHANMEISDLGNHNRPEYLHALLCQVGLPRSRQEGRDFVRSSGGASVMISAGSYFNGQGFTDCPLPYGSMPRLALIHLCSEAVRQGSPVIDVGDGIKPFLRSLGLEIGGNQWKTFKAQMTYLSCARMTFGWLADGKIKQRQFLPIDEFSAWDDPASNQRGFWPDEIKLSPQFFETLKEHAVPLDPRAVHALQQSA
;
A
#
# COMPACT_ATOMS: atom_id res chain seq x y z
N MET A 1 54.42 -28.04 -7.03
CA MET A 1 53.40 -27.28 -7.79
C MET A 1 52.18 -27.19 -6.89
N THR A 2 52.09 -26.10 -6.17
CA THR A 2 51.01 -25.81 -5.21
C THR A 2 50.00 -24.93 -5.92
N ASP A 3 48.77 -25.46 -6.01
CA ASP A 3 47.62 -24.81 -6.63
C ASP A 3 47.08 -23.77 -5.63
N GLU A 4 47.33 -22.49 -5.84
CA GLU A 4 46.79 -21.38 -5.10
C GLU A 4 45.40 -21.07 -5.67
N THR A 5 44.34 -21.62 -5.03
CA THR A 5 42.97 -21.24 -5.31
C THR A 5 42.73 -19.79 -4.89
N ASP A 6 42.66 -18.92 -5.90
CA ASP A 6 42.30 -17.51 -5.79
C ASP A 6 40.86 -17.35 -5.23
N GLN A 7 40.70 -17.28 -3.91
CA GLN A 7 39.44 -17.01 -3.26
C GLN A 7 39.16 -15.50 -3.33
N LYS A 8 38.34 -15.13 -4.32
CA LYS A 8 37.76 -13.80 -4.44
C LYS A 8 37.10 -13.38 -3.11
N PRO A 9 37.41 -12.23 -2.52
CA PRO A 9 36.84 -11.80 -1.25
C PRO A 9 35.30 -11.69 -1.37
N PRO A 10 34.55 -12.06 -0.32
CA PRO A 10 33.08 -12.04 -0.37
C PRO A 10 32.57 -10.63 -0.64
N ALA A 11 31.62 -10.51 -1.57
CA ALA A 11 31.02 -9.24 -1.97
C ALA A 11 30.44 -8.51 -0.75
N LYS A 12 30.74 -7.22 -0.59
CA LYS A 12 30.22 -6.40 0.50
C LYS A 12 28.68 -6.37 0.44
N VAL A 13 28.05 -6.91 1.48
CA VAL A 13 26.58 -6.92 1.63
C VAL A 13 26.08 -5.47 1.63
N THR A 14 25.19 -5.13 0.69
CA THR A 14 24.59 -3.80 0.60
C THR A 14 23.69 -3.51 1.78
N ARG A 15 23.37 -2.23 2.05
CA ARG A 15 22.44 -1.83 3.12
C ARG A 15 21.07 -2.50 2.96
N LEU A 16 20.59 -2.66 1.72
CA LEU A 16 19.34 -3.33 1.40
C LEU A 16 19.41 -4.83 1.71
N GLN A 17 20.50 -5.49 1.32
CA GLN A 17 20.71 -6.91 1.62
C GLN A 17 20.77 -7.19 3.13
N ARG A 18 21.41 -6.31 3.91
CA ARG A 18 21.42 -6.41 5.39
C ARG A 18 20.01 -6.28 5.97
N LYS A 19 19.21 -5.31 5.49
CA LYS A 19 17.81 -5.15 5.92
C LYS A 19 17.00 -6.41 5.61
N LEU A 20 17.16 -6.97 4.41
CA LEU A 20 16.47 -8.20 4.01
C LEU A 20 16.91 -9.42 4.84
N LEU A 21 18.20 -9.52 5.18
CA LEU A 21 18.69 -10.58 6.06
C LEU A 21 18.15 -10.44 7.48
N HIS A 22 18.11 -9.22 8.03
CA HIS A 22 17.46 -8.95 9.32
C HIS A 22 15.97 -9.31 9.30
N ALA A 23 15.24 -8.87 8.28
CA ALA A 23 13.83 -9.21 8.12
C ALA A 23 13.63 -10.74 8.03
N ASN A 24 14.51 -11.48 7.34
CA ASN A 24 14.45 -12.94 7.28
C ASN A 24 14.71 -13.59 8.65
N MET A 25 15.61 -13.05 9.46
CA MET A 25 15.86 -13.56 10.81
C MET A 25 14.64 -13.32 11.73
N GLU A 26 14.09 -12.10 11.71
CA GLU A 26 12.89 -11.78 12.47
C GLU A 26 11.67 -12.61 12.00
N ILE A 27 11.55 -12.88 10.70
CA ILE A 27 10.52 -13.77 10.14
C ILE A 27 10.63 -15.18 10.70
N SER A 28 11.84 -15.69 10.91
CA SER A 28 12.06 -17.03 11.47
C SER A 28 11.68 -17.11 12.95
N ASP A 29 11.82 -15.99 13.69
CA ASP A 29 11.49 -15.89 15.11
C ASP A 29 10.00 -15.58 15.36
N LEU A 30 9.29 -14.99 14.41
CA LEU A 30 7.85 -14.78 14.45
C LEU A 30 7.12 -16.13 14.28
N GLY A 31 7.05 -16.90 15.35
CA GLY A 31 6.33 -18.18 15.35
C GLY A 31 4.90 -18.08 14.77
N ASN A 32 4.24 -19.20 14.63
CA ASN A 32 3.00 -19.48 13.90
C ASN A 32 1.73 -18.71 14.39
N HIS A 33 1.86 -17.51 14.96
CA HIS A 33 0.76 -16.73 15.57
C HIS A 33 0.12 -15.69 14.67
N ASN A 34 0.37 -15.72 13.37
CA ASN A 34 0.00 -14.62 12.50
C ASN A 34 -1.30 -14.90 11.74
N ARG A 35 -2.33 -14.11 12.04
CA ARG A 35 -3.53 -14.04 11.21
C ARG A 35 -3.12 -13.56 9.82
N PRO A 36 -3.65 -14.16 8.73
CA PRO A 36 -3.32 -13.73 7.37
C PRO A 36 -3.75 -12.28 7.15
N GLU A 37 -2.92 -11.54 6.45
CA GLU A 37 -3.30 -10.27 5.85
C GLU A 37 -4.00 -10.52 4.51
N TYR A 38 -4.76 -9.55 4.02
CA TYR A 38 -5.53 -9.71 2.78
C TYR A 38 -5.28 -8.56 1.81
N LEU A 39 -5.25 -8.89 0.53
CA LEU A 39 -5.23 -7.90 -0.53
C LEU A 39 -6.07 -8.40 -1.72
N HIS A 40 -6.61 -7.48 -2.49
CA HIS A 40 -7.33 -7.83 -3.72
C HIS A 40 -6.40 -8.54 -4.72
N ALA A 41 -6.85 -9.66 -5.31
CA ALA A 41 -6.04 -10.52 -6.19
C ALA A 41 -5.35 -9.76 -7.32
N LEU A 42 -6.04 -8.83 -7.98
CA LEU A 42 -5.44 -8.02 -9.05
C LEU A 42 -4.33 -7.10 -8.54
N LEU A 43 -4.45 -6.56 -7.32
CA LEU A 43 -3.39 -5.76 -6.71
C LEU A 43 -2.17 -6.60 -6.29
N CYS A 44 -2.38 -7.88 -5.99
CA CYS A 44 -1.26 -8.81 -5.78
C CYS A 44 -0.47 -9.05 -7.07
N GLN A 45 -1.16 -9.15 -8.20
CA GLN A 45 -0.53 -9.42 -9.50
C GLN A 45 0.20 -8.20 -10.07
N VAL A 46 -0.42 -7.03 -10.04
CA VAL A 46 0.05 -5.84 -10.74
C VAL A 46 0.64 -4.77 -9.83
N GLY A 47 0.09 -4.61 -8.62
CA GLY A 47 0.60 -3.69 -7.58
C GLY A 47 0.59 -2.21 -7.94
N LEU A 48 0.82 -1.37 -6.94
CA LEU A 48 1.04 0.08 -7.11
C LEU A 48 2.46 0.37 -7.67
N PRO A 49 2.70 1.56 -8.22
CA PRO A 49 4.05 1.99 -8.58
C PRO A 49 5.05 1.85 -7.43
N ARG A 50 6.25 1.40 -7.72
CA ARG A 50 7.31 1.25 -6.69
C ARG A 50 8.00 2.57 -6.38
N SER A 51 8.11 3.44 -7.36
CA SER A 51 8.73 4.76 -7.29
C SER A 51 7.80 5.80 -7.87
N ARG A 52 8.11 7.08 -7.62
CA ARG A 52 7.38 8.19 -8.22
C ARG A 52 7.37 8.04 -9.74
N GLN A 53 6.20 8.22 -10.32
CA GLN A 53 5.97 8.20 -11.76
C GLN A 53 5.76 9.62 -12.26
N GLU A 54 6.22 9.88 -13.47
CA GLU A 54 5.83 11.06 -14.22
C GLU A 54 4.50 10.78 -14.93
N GLY A 55 3.67 11.82 -15.06
CA GLY A 55 2.33 11.71 -15.65
C GLY A 55 1.23 11.36 -14.66
N ARG A 56 0.03 11.23 -15.19
CA ARG A 56 -1.20 11.04 -14.38
C ARG A 56 -1.73 9.61 -14.41
N ASP A 57 -1.19 8.78 -15.27
CA ASP A 57 -1.62 7.38 -15.42
C ASP A 57 -0.44 6.42 -15.29
N PHE A 58 -0.67 5.33 -14.60
CA PHE A 58 0.23 4.20 -14.50
C PHE A 58 -0.49 2.95 -14.96
N VAL A 59 0.08 2.28 -15.98
CA VAL A 59 -0.48 1.04 -16.51
C VAL A 59 0.49 -0.10 -16.28
N ARG A 60 -0.02 -1.22 -15.80
CA ARG A 60 0.73 -2.45 -15.65
C ARG A 60 -0.13 -3.66 -15.97
N SER A 61 0.47 -4.60 -16.68
CA SER A 61 -0.18 -5.87 -17.03
C SER A 61 0.63 -7.05 -16.50
N SER A 62 -0.07 -8.11 -16.10
CA SER A 62 0.52 -9.38 -15.67
C SER A 62 -0.45 -10.51 -15.98
N GLY A 63 0.01 -11.50 -16.74
CA GLY A 63 -0.88 -12.55 -17.24
C GLY A 63 -2.00 -11.97 -18.10
N GLY A 64 -3.24 -12.39 -17.88
CA GLY A 64 -4.43 -11.90 -18.56
C GLY A 64 -5.08 -10.66 -17.92
N ALA A 65 -4.45 -10.04 -16.92
CA ALA A 65 -4.98 -8.91 -16.18
C ALA A 65 -4.15 -7.65 -16.39
N SER A 66 -4.82 -6.50 -16.39
CA SER A 66 -4.19 -5.17 -16.45
C SER A 66 -4.82 -4.25 -15.43
N VAL A 67 -4.01 -3.37 -14.85
CA VAL A 67 -4.48 -2.26 -14.03
C VAL A 67 -3.99 -0.94 -14.64
N MET A 68 -4.88 0.02 -14.66
CA MET A 68 -4.55 1.42 -14.87
C MET A 68 -4.91 2.18 -13.58
N ILE A 69 -3.95 2.92 -13.05
CA ILE A 69 -4.14 3.81 -11.91
C ILE A 69 -4.02 5.22 -12.43
N SER A 70 -5.10 6.00 -12.31
CA SER A 70 -5.15 7.39 -12.73
C SER A 70 -5.14 8.30 -11.51
N ALA A 71 -4.24 9.28 -11.50
CA ALA A 71 -4.17 10.28 -10.44
C ALA A 71 -5.38 11.21 -10.49
N GLY A 72 -5.97 11.46 -9.34
CA GLY A 72 -7.08 12.39 -9.18
C GLY A 72 -6.64 13.77 -8.71
N SER A 73 -7.61 14.50 -8.15
CA SER A 73 -7.39 15.83 -7.56
C SER A 73 -8.18 15.90 -6.25
N TYR A 74 -7.70 16.67 -5.30
CA TYR A 74 -8.40 16.92 -4.04
C TYR A 74 -8.77 18.40 -3.91
N PHE A 75 -9.82 18.66 -3.14
CA PHE A 75 -10.23 20.02 -2.83
C PHE A 75 -9.44 20.50 -1.59
N ASN A 76 -8.72 21.62 -1.74
CA ASN A 76 -7.85 22.17 -0.70
C ASN A 76 -8.49 23.31 0.12
N GLY A 77 -9.82 23.49 0.02
CA GLY A 77 -10.55 24.60 0.65
C GLY A 77 -10.71 25.83 -0.23
N GLN A 78 -9.87 25.99 -1.25
CA GLN A 78 -9.91 27.12 -2.18
C GLN A 78 -10.15 26.70 -3.63
N GLY A 79 -9.79 25.44 -3.97
CA GLY A 79 -9.91 24.90 -5.32
C GLY A 79 -9.42 23.44 -5.40
N PHE A 80 -9.38 22.91 -6.61
CA PHE A 80 -8.87 21.57 -6.85
C PHE A 80 -7.38 21.60 -7.14
N THR A 81 -6.65 20.73 -6.45
CA THR A 81 -5.20 20.52 -6.64
C THR A 81 -4.96 19.11 -7.13
N ASP A 82 -4.17 18.99 -8.18
CA ASP A 82 -3.81 17.70 -8.76
C ASP A 82 -2.90 16.88 -7.82
N CYS A 83 -3.25 15.62 -7.64
CA CYS A 83 -2.41 14.67 -6.94
C CYS A 83 -1.42 13.99 -7.88
N PRO A 84 -0.20 13.68 -7.44
CA PRO A 84 0.63 12.65 -8.04
C PRO A 84 -0.01 11.26 -7.91
N LEU A 85 0.50 10.30 -8.66
CA LEU A 85 0.17 8.88 -8.46
C LEU A 85 0.68 8.40 -7.09
N PRO A 86 -0.08 7.54 -6.36
CA PRO A 86 0.43 6.90 -5.15
C PRO A 86 1.56 5.93 -5.49
N TYR A 87 2.65 5.95 -4.72
CA TYR A 87 3.82 5.11 -4.95
C TYR A 87 4.53 4.72 -3.66
N GLY A 88 5.38 3.71 -3.76
CA GLY A 88 6.21 3.26 -2.65
C GLY A 88 5.55 2.20 -1.78
N SER A 89 6.16 1.89 -0.64
CA SER A 89 5.70 0.90 0.32
C SER A 89 4.51 1.37 1.16
N MET A 90 4.47 2.65 1.56
CA MET A 90 3.47 3.19 2.47
C MET A 90 2.02 3.00 1.97
N PRO A 91 1.63 3.41 0.74
CA PRO A 91 0.26 3.21 0.28
C PRO A 91 -0.08 1.72 0.06
N ARG A 92 0.92 0.86 -0.19
CA ARG A 92 0.71 -0.59 -0.28
C ARG A 92 0.39 -1.18 1.09
N LEU A 93 1.17 -0.84 2.12
CA LEU A 93 0.94 -1.28 3.49
C LEU A 93 -0.42 -0.81 4.00
N ALA A 94 -0.77 0.45 3.72
CA ALA A 94 -2.08 0.98 4.05
C ALA A 94 -3.21 0.18 3.37
N LEU A 95 -3.10 -0.10 2.06
CA LEU A 95 -4.10 -0.92 1.35
C LEU A 95 -4.20 -2.34 1.90
N ILE A 96 -3.07 -2.98 2.20
CA ILE A 96 -3.06 -4.33 2.81
C ILE A 96 -3.80 -4.28 4.14
N HIS A 97 -3.50 -3.33 5.00
CA HIS A 97 -4.15 -3.18 6.29
C HIS A 97 -5.66 -2.92 6.15
N LEU A 98 -6.04 -1.93 5.34
CA LEU A 98 -7.45 -1.59 5.13
C LEU A 98 -8.24 -2.77 4.53
N CYS A 99 -7.69 -3.46 3.54
CA CYS A 99 -8.31 -4.66 2.97
C CYS A 99 -8.44 -5.78 4.01
N SER A 100 -7.42 -5.98 4.84
CA SER A 100 -7.42 -7.01 5.88
C SER A 100 -8.48 -6.73 6.94
N GLU A 101 -8.54 -5.50 7.43
CA GLU A 101 -9.56 -5.12 8.41
C GLU A 101 -10.97 -5.19 7.81
N ALA A 102 -11.16 -4.73 6.56
CA ALA A 102 -12.45 -4.83 5.88
C ALA A 102 -12.93 -6.28 5.74
N VAL A 103 -12.03 -7.21 5.39
CA VAL A 103 -12.35 -8.64 5.29
C VAL A 103 -12.67 -9.23 6.66
N ARG A 104 -11.87 -8.91 7.69
CA ARG A 104 -12.05 -9.43 9.06
C ARG A 104 -13.34 -8.95 9.70
N GLN A 105 -13.67 -7.68 9.51
CA GLN A 105 -14.86 -7.05 10.09
C GLN A 105 -16.12 -7.28 9.25
N GLY A 106 -15.98 -7.69 7.98
CA GLY A 106 -17.08 -7.78 7.03
C GLY A 106 -17.69 -6.41 6.73
N SER A 107 -16.94 -5.32 6.88
CA SER A 107 -17.39 -3.93 6.76
C SER A 107 -16.44 -3.12 5.86
N PRO A 108 -16.99 -2.21 5.01
CA PRO A 108 -16.17 -1.27 4.27
C PRO A 108 -15.64 -0.11 5.14
N VAL A 109 -16.19 0.08 6.34
CA VAL A 109 -15.82 1.14 7.29
C VAL A 109 -14.78 0.56 8.24
N ILE A 110 -13.61 1.13 8.28
CA ILE A 110 -12.47 0.68 9.06
C ILE A 110 -12.13 1.76 10.08
N ASP A 111 -12.21 1.40 11.36
CA ASP A 111 -11.70 2.22 12.45
C ASP A 111 -10.17 2.29 12.35
N VAL A 112 -9.63 3.49 12.26
CA VAL A 112 -8.18 3.74 12.18
C VAL A 112 -7.59 4.28 13.49
N GLY A 113 -8.43 4.32 14.53
CA GLY A 113 -8.06 4.66 15.90
C GLY A 113 -7.82 6.14 16.16
N ASP A 114 -7.48 6.44 17.40
CA ASP A 114 -7.40 7.80 17.94
C ASP A 114 -6.23 8.64 17.41
N GLY A 115 -5.78 8.41 16.18
CA GLY A 115 -4.77 9.23 15.56
C GLY A 115 -3.77 8.52 14.67
N ILE A 116 -3.01 9.29 13.92
CA ILE A 116 -2.04 8.80 12.94
C ILE A 116 -0.94 7.91 13.55
N LYS A 117 -0.53 8.17 14.78
CA LYS A 117 0.56 7.41 15.41
C LYS A 117 0.18 5.96 15.71
N PRO A 118 -0.98 5.66 16.34
CA PRO A 118 -1.46 4.30 16.48
C PRO A 118 -1.62 3.59 15.13
N PHE A 119 -2.17 4.27 14.14
CA PHE A 119 -2.33 3.71 12.80
C PHE A 119 -0.99 3.37 12.13
N LEU A 120 0.01 4.26 12.17
CA LEU A 120 1.34 3.94 11.65
C LEU A 120 1.98 2.74 12.36
N ARG A 121 1.77 2.60 13.67
CA ARG A 121 2.23 1.42 14.42
C ARG A 121 1.54 0.14 13.97
N SER A 122 0.22 0.18 13.69
CA SER A 122 -0.50 -0.98 13.16
C SER A 122 0.01 -1.42 11.79
N LEU A 123 0.56 -0.47 11.02
CA LEU A 123 1.25 -0.74 9.75
C LEU A 123 2.70 -1.21 9.95
N GLY A 124 3.20 -1.31 11.19
CA GLY A 124 4.61 -1.62 11.47
C GLY A 124 5.58 -0.53 11.03
N LEU A 125 5.13 0.71 10.92
CA LEU A 125 5.96 1.84 10.52
C LEU A 125 6.46 2.61 11.75
N GLU A 126 7.77 2.86 11.80
CA GLU A 126 8.35 3.71 12.84
C GLU A 126 7.97 5.18 12.62
N ILE A 127 7.71 5.87 13.75
CA ILE A 127 7.30 7.27 13.72
C ILE A 127 8.54 8.13 13.89
N GLY A 128 9.20 8.45 12.79
CA GLY A 128 10.38 9.31 12.79
C GLY A 128 10.27 10.50 11.83
N GLY A 129 10.69 11.67 12.28
CA GLY A 129 10.93 12.84 11.45
C GLY A 129 9.81 13.20 10.46
N ASN A 130 10.11 13.14 9.17
CA ASN A 130 9.18 13.49 8.09
C ASN A 130 8.32 12.32 7.57
N GLN A 131 8.45 11.12 8.13
CA GLN A 131 7.74 9.93 7.60
C GLN A 131 6.22 10.10 7.65
N TRP A 132 5.69 10.72 8.72
CA TRP A 132 4.27 10.99 8.84
C TRP A 132 3.75 11.93 7.72
N LYS A 133 4.56 12.95 7.31
CA LYS A 133 4.20 13.85 6.19
C LYS A 133 4.14 13.08 4.88
N THR A 134 5.12 12.23 4.63
CA THR A 134 5.18 11.39 3.44
C THR A 134 4.00 10.40 3.42
N PHE A 135 3.71 9.75 4.56
CA PHE A 135 2.57 8.86 4.70
C PHE A 135 1.26 9.58 4.38
N LYS A 136 1.03 10.74 4.99
CA LYS A 136 -0.15 11.56 4.75
C LYS A 136 -0.32 11.93 3.27
N ALA A 137 0.74 12.41 2.64
CA ALA A 137 0.72 12.71 1.21
C ALA A 137 0.36 11.47 0.38
N GLN A 138 0.95 10.31 0.68
CA GLN A 138 0.65 9.06 -0.03
C GLN A 138 -0.79 8.57 0.18
N MET A 139 -1.37 8.78 1.36
CA MET A 139 -2.77 8.48 1.63
C MET A 139 -3.71 9.41 0.87
N THR A 140 -3.40 10.71 0.81
CA THR A 140 -4.13 11.68 -0.04
C THR A 140 -4.08 11.26 -1.51
N TYR A 141 -2.91 10.88 -2.02
CA TYR A 141 -2.79 10.43 -3.41
C TYR A 141 -3.58 9.14 -3.66
N LEU A 142 -3.57 8.21 -2.71
CA LEU A 142 -4.32 6.96 -2.79
C LEU A 142 -5.84 7.18 -2.78
N SER A 143 -6.33 8.08 -1.93
CA SER A 143 -7.77 8.38 -1.84
C SER A 143 -8.32 9.07 -3.10
N CYS A 144 -7.48 9.85 -3.78
CA CYS A 144 -7.84 10.51 -5.03
C CYS A 144 -7.61 9.62 -6.26
N ALA A 145 -6.89 8.51 -6.13
CA ALA A 145 -6.55 7.65 -7.25
C ALA A 145 -7.74 6.80 -7.71
N ARG A 146 -8.01 6.78 -9.01
CA ARG A 146 -8.97 5.87 -9.62
C ARG A 146 -8.24 4.65 -10.15
N MET A 147 -8.77 3.47 -9.86
CA MET A 147 -8.26 2.20 -10.36
C MET A 147 -9.21 1.61 -11.40
N THR A 148 -8.67 1.26 -12.55
CA THR A 148 -9.37 0.56 -13.63
C THR A 148 -8.73 -0.81 -13.79
N PHE A 149 -9.48 -1.86 -13.53
CA PHE A 149 -9.07 -3.24 -13.79
C PHE A 149 -9.66 -3.74 -15.08
N GLY A 150 -8.82 -4.35 -15.92
CA GLY A 150 -9.22 -5.03 -17.15
C GLY A 150 -8.70 -6.46 -17.13
N TRP A 151 -9.52 -7.40 -17.55
CA TRP A 151 -9.13 -8.81 -17.71
C TRP A 151 -9.94 -9.50 -18.79
N LEU A 152 -9.37 -10.61 -19.30
CA LEU A 152 -10.04 -11.48 -20.23
C LEU A 152 -10.61 -12.69 -19.47
N ALA A 153 -11.91 -12.93 -19.59
CA ALA A 153 -12.57 -14.09 -19.02
C ALA A 153 -13.56 -14.68 -20.03
N ASP A 154 -13.46 -15.97 -20.30
CA ASP A 154 -14.33 -16.71 -21.23
C ASP A 154 -14.41 -16.06 -22.63
N GLY A 155 -13.28 -15.57 -23.13
CA GLY A 155 -13.19 -14.86 -24.41
C GLY A 155 -13.83 -13.47 -24.42
N LYS A 156 -14.29 -12.96 -23.27
CA LYS A 156 -14.91 -11.65 -23.13
C LYS A 156 -13.99 -10.69 -22.39
N ILE A 157 -13.90 -9.46 -22.87
CA ILE A 157 -13.22 -8.36 -22.20
C ILE A 157 -14.11 -7.89 -21.05
N LYS A 158 -13.56 -7.86 -19.85
CA LYS A 158 -14.21 -7.32 -18.65
C LYS A 158 -13.38 -6.17 -18.10
N GLN A 159 -14.07 -5.13 -17.63
CA GLN A 159 -13.45 -3.95 -17.02
C GLN A 159 -14.29 -3.50 -15.83
N ARG A 160 -13.61 -3.09 -14.74
CA ARG A 160 -14.23 -2.41 -13.60
C ARG A 160 -13.39 -1.20 -13.20
N GLN A 161 -14.08 -0.14 -12.78
CA GLN A 161 -13.47 1.08 -12.27
C GLN A 161 -14.01 1.37 -10.87
N PHE A 162 -13.14 1.81 -9.98
CA PHE A 162 -13.51 2.25 -8.64
C PHE A 162 -12.44 3.16 -8.04
N LEU A 163 -12.83 3.90 -7.03
CA LEU A 163 -11.92 4.52 -6.07
C LEU A 163 -11.67 3.49 -4.96
N PRO A 164 -10.45 3.25 -4.50
CA PRO A 164 -10.23 2.36 -3.37
C PRO A 164 -10.83 2.90 -2.08
N ILE A 165 -10.79 4.22 -1.89
CA ILE A 165 -11.33 4.93 -0.73
C ILE A 165 -12.47 5.83 -1.21
N ASP A 166 -13.65 5.72 -0.59
CA ASP A 166 -14.87 6.47 -0.97
C ASP A 166 -14.89 7.85 -0.32
N GLU A 167 -14.59 7.89 0.95
CA GLU A 167 -14.62 9.11 1.73
C GLU A 167 -13.26 9.41 2.35
N PHE A 168 -12.82 10.62 2.10
CA PHE A 168 -11.59 11.16 2.62
C PHE A 168 -11.91 12.46 3.36
N SER A 169 -11.98 12.38 4.66
CA SER A 169 -11.98 13.58 5.50
C SER A 169 -10.61 14.22 5.40
N ALA A 170 -10.55 15.43 4.85
CA ALA A 170 -9.29 16.13 4.59
C ALA A 170 -8.46 16.23 5.88
N TRP A 171 -7.29 15.66 5.84
CA TRP A 171 -6.40 15.52 6.98
C TRP A 171 -5.58 16.78 7.25
N ASP A 172 -5.84 17.87 6.56
CA ASP A 172 -5.33 19.22 6.90
C ASP A 172 -5.77 20.30 5.94
N ASP A 173 -5.95 21.43 6.51
CA ASP A 173 -5.51 22.70 5.91
C ASP A 173 -3.96 22.76 5.99
N PRO A 174 -3.23 22.79 4.87
CA PRO A 174 -1.77 22.98 4.87
C PRO A 174 -1.34 24.30 5.50
N ALA A 175 -2.27 25.24 5.66
CA ALA A 175 -2.05 26.56 6.26
C ALA A 175 -2.33 26.59 7.78
N SER A 176 -2.99 25.58 8.34
CA SER A 176 -3.28 25.54 9.77
C SER A 176 -2.12 24.93 10.56
N ASN A 177 -1.60 25.70 11.50
CA ASN A 177 -0.65 25.24 12.52
C ASN A 177 -1.31 24.36 13.58
N GLN A 178 -2.60 24.00 13.40
CA GLN A 178 -3.32 23.07 14.26
C GLN A 178 -2.95 21.65 13.89
N ARG A 179 -2.73 20.80 14.90
CA ARG A 179 -2.50 19.36 14.75
C ARG A 179 -3.63 18.79 13.88
N GLY A 180 -3.29 18.38 12.65
CA GLY A 180 -4.25 17.94 11.67
C GLY A 180 -5.19 16.88 12.22
N PHE A 181 -6.47 17.03 11.94
CA PHE A 181 -7.50 16.09 12.32
C PHE A 181 -7.22 14.77 11.58
N TRP A 182 -6.97 13.71 12.32
CA TRP A 182 -6.89 12.35 11.79
C TRP A 182 -8.32 11.81 11.72
N PRO A 183 -8.78 11.21 10.63
CA PRO A 183 -10.11 10.62 10.62
C PRO A 183 -10.16 9.42 11.58
N ASP A 184 -11.26 9.28 12.28
CA ASP A 184 -11.49 8.13 13.14
C ASP A 184 -11.74 6.86 12.29
N GLU A 185 -12.27 7.05 11.08
CA GLU A 185 -12.64 5.99 10.16
C GLU A 185 -12.18 6.27 8.73
N ILE A 186 -11.81 5.20 8.00
CA ILE A 186 -11.61 5.22 6.55
C ILE A 186 -12.63 4.28 5.92
N LYS A 187 -13.33 4.77 4.91
CA LYS A 187 -14.34 4.01 4.19
C LYS A 187 -13.85 3.60 2.81
N LEU A 188 -13.78 2.30 2.59
CA LEU A 188 -13.57 1.75 1.25
C LEU A 188 -14.82 1.98 0.39
N SER A 189 -14.63 2.20 -0.91
CA SER A 189 -15.79 2.32 -1.78
C SER A 189 -16.60 1.02 -1.81
N PRO A 190 -17.93 1.09 -1.86
CA PRO A 190 -18.78 -0.10 -1.91
C PRO A 190 -18.38 -1.05 -3.04
N GLN A 191 -18.06 -0.50 -4.22
CA GLN A 191 -17.65 -1.28 -5.38
C GLN A 191 -16.34 -2.02 -5.12
N PHE A 192 -15.35 -1.37 -4.49
CA PHE A 192 -14.10 -2.02 -4.15
C PHE A 192 -14.29 -3.10 -3.09
N PHE A 193 -15.06 -2.80 -2.05
CA PHE A 193 -15.34 -3.75 -0.98
C PHE A 193 -16.05 -5.01 -1.47
N GLU A 194 -17.06 -4.89 -2.35
CA GLU A 194 -17.74 -6.05 -2.93
C GLU A 194 -16.76 -6.92 -3.74
N THR A 195 -15.91 -6.31 -4.58
CA THR A 195 -14.90 -7.09 -5.31
C THR A 195 -13.84 -7.68 -4.40
N LEU A 196 -13.50 -7.01 -3.29
CA LEU A 196 -12.55 -7.53 -2.30
C LEU A 196 -13.11 -8.78 -1.62
N LYS A 197 -14.39 -8.83 -1.24
CA LYS A 197 -15.02 -10.02 -0.66
C LYS A 197 -14.93 -11.25 -1.57
N GLU A 198 -15.08 -11.03 -2.88
CA GLU A 198 -15.03 -12.11 -3.88
C GLU A 198 -13.59 -12.55 -4.21
N HIS A 199 -12.62 -11.64 -4.10
CA HIS A 199 -11.26 -11.82 -4.63
C HIS A 199 -10.14 -11.49 -3.64
N ALA A 200 -10.42 -11.57 -2.33
CA ALA A 200 -9.40 -11.41 -1.32
C ALA A 200 -8.40 -12.58 -1.35
N VAL A 201 -7.13 -12.27 -1.44
CA VAL A 201 -6.03 -13.23 -1.36
C VAL A 201 -5.35 -13.12 -0.01
N PRO A 202 -5.23 -14.21 0.75
CA PRO A 202 -4.47 -14.22 1.98
C PRO A 202 -2.99 -14.03 1.68
N LEU A 203 -2.36 -13.10 2.38
CA LEU A 203 -0.92 -12.85 2.33
C LEU A 203 -0.25 -13.43 3.56
N ASP A 204 0.96 -13.92 3.38
CA ASP A 204 1.82 -14.32 4.49
C ASP A 204 2.23 -13.06 5.28
N PRO A 205 1.87 -12.95 6.58
CA PRO A 205 2.19 -11.77 7.39
C PRO A 205 3.70 -11.50 7.45
N ARG A 206 4.52 -12.55 7.33
CA ARG A 206 5.98 -12.43 7.30
C ARG A 206 6.45 -11.66 6.06
N ALA A 207 5.82 -11.90 4.90
CA ALA A 207 6.11 -11.15 3.68
C ALA A 207 5.69 -9.68 3.80
N VAL A 208 4.56 -9.41 4.47
CA VAL A 208 4.11 -8.05 4.77
C VAL A 208 5.10 -7.36 5.71
N HIS A 209 5.57 -8.05 6.75
CA HIS A 209 6.59 -7.51 7.66
C HIS A 209 7.89 -7.16 6.93
N ALA A 210 8.35 -7.99 5.98
CA ALA A 210 9.51 -7.65 5.14
C ALA A 210 9.31 -6.38 4.30
N LEU A 211 8.08 -6.10 3.86
CA LEU A 211 7.74 -4.84 3.19
C LEU A 211 7.83 -3.63 4.12
N GLN A 212 7.45 -3.78 5.39
CA GLN A 212 7.54 -2.72 6.41
C GLN A 212 9.00 -2.27 6.61
N GLN A 213 9.94 -3.20 6.65
CA GLN A 213 11.36 -2.91 6.80
C GLN A 213 11.97 -2.16 5.60
N SER A 214 11.31 -2.18 4.45
CA SER A 214 11.73 -1.49 3.22
C SER A 214 11.12 -0.09 3.03
N ALA A 215 10.25 0.33 3.96
CA ALA A 215 9.47 1.57 3.89
C ALA A 215 10.25 2.83 4.35
#